data_470a594b0f142f9f082365025e514a1c
#
_entry.id   470a594b0f142f9f082365025e514a1c
#
_cell.length_a   1.000
_cell.length_b   1.000
_cell.length_c   1.000
_cell.angle_alpha   90.00
_cell.angle_beta   90.00
_cell.angle_gamma   90.00
#
_symmetry.space_group_name_H-M   'P 1'
#
loop_
_entity.id
_entity.type
_entity.pdbx_description
1 polymer ?
#
loop_
_entity_poly.entity_id
_entity_poly.type
_entity_poly.pdbx_seq_one_letter_code
_entity_poly.pdbx_strand_id
1 'polypeptide(L)'
;MGEKMINLTIDGVQLQVPEGTSVMSAAAGVGIEVPHLCFLKDINEISACKVCVVEVQGKSKLITACNSPVEEGMVVYTNSPKVRRVRKTNVELILSQHDCHCATCVRSRNCNLQQISNDLGILEVPFTEEVPETPWDHSFPLIRDSRKCIKCMRCVQICDKVQAMHVWDVQNTGSRTTVDVADNKTIDCSDCTLCGQCITHCPTGALRERDDTYKAFEALADPEKVTVVQVAPAVRTAWGEELGLNAEEASEGKMVAALKRIGFDYVFDTNFAADLTIMEEGNELLERLDNSRKYAWPMFTSCCPGWVRFLKSQYPDMVGELSTAKSPQQMFGALAKSYFAEKIGVDPKRI
;
A
#
# COMPACT_ATOMS: atom_id res chain seq x y z
N MET A 1 37.17 9.88 0.63
CA MET A 1 37.30 9.96 2.10
C MET A 1 36.60 8.71 2.62
N GLY A 2 37.28 7.85 3.46
CA GLY A 2 36.62 6.69 4.05
C GLY A 2 35.51 7.15 5.00
N GLU A 3 34.36 6.46 4.97
CA GLU A 3 33.27 6.72 5.94
C GLU A 3 33.80 6.45 7.36
N LYS A 4 33.49 7.37 8.28
CA LYS A 4 33.86 7.21 9.68
C LYS A 4 33.01 6.10 10.27
N MET A 5 33.66 5.07 10.82
CA MET A 5 33.01 3.94 11.45
C MET A 5 32.86 4.17 12.96
N ILE A 6 31.72 3.76 13.49
CA ILE A 6 31.32 3.89 14.89
C ILE A 6 31.26 2.50 15.52
N ASN A 7 31.92 2.30 16.65
CA ASN A 7 31.87 1.06 17.44
C ASN A 7 30.79 1.16 18.51
N LEU A 8 29.95 0.14 18.64
CA LEU A 8 28.93 0.08 19.66
C LEU A 8 28.63 -1.36 20.08
N THR A 9 27.83 -1.51 21.12
CA THR A 9 27.35 -2.82 21.59
C THR A 9 25.84 -2.81 21.68
N ILE A 10 25.17 -3.81 21.11
CA ILE A 10 23.70 -4.00 21.22
C ILE A 10 23.44 -5.38 21.81
N ASP A 11 22.76 -5.43 22.97
CA ASP A 11 22.45 -6.67 23.71
C ASP A 11 23.66 -7.60 23.87
N GLY A 12 24.86 -7.03 24.10
CA GLY A 12 26.12 -7.75 24.28
C GLY A 12 26.84 -8.06 22.98
N VAL A 13 26.28 -7.83 21.80
CA VAL A 13 26.94 -8.02 20.49
C VAL A 13 27.70 -6.75 20.13
N GLN A 14 29.01 -6.85 19.95
CA GLN A 14 29.86 -5.77 19.45
C GLN A 14 29.73 -5.66 17.92
N LEU A 15 29.58 -4.46 17.43
CA LEU A 15 29.45 -4.18 16.00
C LEU A 15 30.07 -2.83 15.63
N GLN A 16 30.37 -2.69 14.35
CA GLN A 16 30.90 -1.48 13.76
C GLN A 16 30.03 -1.08 12.55
N VAL A 17 29.56 0.15 12.53
CA VAL A 17 28.68 0.67 11.46
C VAL A 17 29.10 2.08 11.04
N PRO A 18 28.72 2.54 9.84
CA PRO A 18 28.98 3.92 9.41
C PRO A 18 28.33 4.94 10.35
N GLU A 19 28.98 6.10 10.51
CA GLU A 19 28.41 7.26 11.22
C GLU A 19 27.07 7.66 10.61
N GLY A 20 26.09 8.03 11.44
CA GLY A 20 24.75 8.36 11.01
C GLY A 20 23.79 7.18 10.91
N THR A 21 24.28 5.92 11.02
CA THR A 21 23.42 4.73 11.08
C THR A 21 22.49 4.83 12.30
N SER A 22 21.18 4.54 12.13
CA SER A 22 20.25 4.48 13.25
C SER A 22 20.48 3.22 14.11
N VAL A 23 20.14 3.29 15.40
CA VAL A 23 20.18 2.12 16.30
C VAL A 23 19.34 0.97 15.75
N MET A 24 18.19 1.27 15.11
CA MET A 24 17.33 0.29 14.44
C MET A 24 18.05 -0.46 13.33
N SER A 25 18.71 0.28 12.43
CA SER A 25 19.44 -0.32 11.31
C SER A 25 20.67 -1.08 11.77
N ALA A 26 21.38 -0.59 12.79
CA ALA A 26 22.52 -1.28 13.39
C ALA A 26 22.10 -2.61 14.03
N ALA A 27 20.99 -2.63 14.79
CA ALA A 27 20.43 -3.85 15.38
C ALA A 27 20.03 -4.88 14.33
N ALA A 28 19.33 -4.45 13.28
CA ALA A 28 18.92 -5.31 12.17
C ALA A 28 20.12 -5.95 11.46
N GLY A 29 21.24 -5.21 11.30
CA GLY A 29 22.47 -5.70 10.68
C GLY A 29 23.14 -6.89 11.42
N VAL A 30 22.81 -7.10 12.70
CA VAL A 30 23.29 -8.23 13.51
C VAL A 30 22.16 -9.21 13.90
N GLY A 31 21.00 -9.14 13.20
CA GLY A 31 19.87 -10.05 13.40
C GLY A 31 19.04 -9.77 14.67
N ILE A 32 19.22 -8.59 15.30
CA ILE A 32 18.41 -8.17 16.44
C ILE A 32 17.22 -7.38 15.93
N GLU A 33 16.03 -7.94 16.07
CA GLU A 33 14.78 -7.28 15.69
C GLU A 33 14.24 -6.40 16.83
N VAL A 34 14.14 -5.09 16.59
CA VAL A 34 13.52 -4.14 17.51
C VAL A 34 12.06 -3.92 17.09
N PRO A 35 11.06 -4.28 17.95
CA PRO A 35 9.65 -4.13 17.61
C PRO A 35 9.28 -2.69 17.22
N HIS A 36 8.51 -2.53 16.16
CA HIS A 36 8.11 -1.22 15.65
C HIS A 36 6.80 -1.28 14.86
N LEU A 37 6.08 -0.15 14.74
CA LEU A 37 4.84 -0.03 13.96
C LEU A 37 4.93 1.04 12.89
N CYS A 38 5.54 2.19 13.19
CA CYS A 38 5.59 3.31 12.25
C CYS A 38 6.81 3.28 11.31
N PHE A 39 7.90 2.63 11.69
CA PHE A 39 9.17 2.66 10.96
C PHE A 39 9.04 2.06 9.54
N LEU A 40 9.48 2.83 8.56
CA LEU A 40 9.80 2.40 7.19
C LEU A 40 11.15 3.04 6.86
N LYS A 41 12.16 2.21 6.60
CA LYS A 41 13.52 2.67 6.31
C LYS A 41 13.51 3.71 5.18
N ASP A 42 14.23 4.80 5.37
CA ASP A 42 14.40 5.93 4.44
C ASP A 42 13.09 6.72 4.12
N ILE A 43 11.94 6.22 4.53
CA ILE A 43 10.62 6.82 4.22
C ILE A 43 9.98 7.42 5.48
N ASN A 44 9.82 6.63 6.55
CA ASN A 44 9.11 7.04 7.76
C ASN A 44 9.89 6.69 9.03
N GLU A 45 10.80 7.55 9.43
CA GLU A 45 11.65 7.42 10.63
C GLU A 45 11.31 8.49 11.69
N ILE A 46 10.02 8.81 11.81
CA ILE A 46 9.52 9.95 12.62
C ILE A 46 9.26 9.60 14.08
N SER A 47 9.45 8.34 14.49
CA SER A 47 9.26 7.92 15.88
C SER A 47 7.85 8.16 16.46
N ALA A 48 6.79 8.08 15.63
CA ALA A 48 5.41 8.37 16.05
C ALA A 48 4.89 7.37 17.10
N CYS A 49 5.07 6.06 16.89
CA CYS A 49 4.46 5.01 17.72
C CYS A 49 5.17 4.76 19.07
N LYS A 50 6.43 5.16 19.22
CA LYS A 50 7.27 4.93 20.41
C LYS A 50 7.40 3.46 20.86
N VAL A 51 7.13 2.50 19.98
CA VAL A 51 7.26 1.05 20.26
C VAL A 51 8.72 0.60 20.23
N CYS A 52 9.54 1.23 19.39
CA CYS A 52 10.96 0.92 19.21
C CYS A 52 11.89 1.52 20.30
N VAL A 53 11.36 1.81 21.49
CA VAL A 53 12.19 2.33 22.59
C VAL A 53 13.27 1.33 22.99
N VAL A 54 14.46 1.85 23.28
CA VAL A 54 15.64 1.10 23.77
C VAL A 54 16.30 1.85 24.91
N GLU A 55 17.04 1.13 25.74
CA GLU A 55 17.81 1.70 26.84
C GLU A 55 19.28 1.85 26.42
N VAL A 56 19.88 2.98 26.75
CA VAL A 56 21.30 3.23 26.53
C VAL A 56 21.98 3.35 27.87
N GLN A 57 23.06 2.61 28.08
CA GLN A 57 23.82 2.64 29.31
C GLN A 57 24.29 4.08 29.61
N GLY A 58 24.08 4.52 30.85
CA GLY A 58 24.45 5.87 31.28
C GLY A 58 23.43 6.96 30.94
N LYS A 59 22.42 6.69 30.11
CA LYS A 59 21.33 7.63 29.82
C LYS A 59 20.11 7.33 30.71
N SER A 60 19.54 8.35 31.34
CA SER A 60 18.36 8.17 32.22
C SER A 60 17.06 7.93 31.43
N LYS A 61 16.96 8.48 30.23
CA LYS A 61 15.79 8.37 29.35
C LYS A 61 15.99 7.29 28.29
N LEU A 62 14.91 6.57 27.95
CA LEU A 62 14.87 5.71 26.77
C LEU A 62 14.91 6.57 25.50
N ILE A 63 15.53 6.05 24.46
CA ILE A 63 15.53 6.63 23.12
C ILE A 63 14.74 5.74 22.17
N THR A 64 14.35 6.27 21.03
CA THR A 64 13.69 5.50 19.96
C THR A 64 14.70 5.04 18.91
N ALA A 65 14.82 3.75 18.72
CA ALA A 65 15.85 3.16 17.84
C ALA A 65 15.73 3.61 16.38
N CYS A 66 14.50 3.91 15.90
CA CYS A 66 14.25 4.20 14.48
C CYS A 66 14.83 5.53 13.99
N ASN A 67 15.03 6.52 14.89
CA ASN A 67 15.51 7.85 14.52
C ASN A 67 16.68 8.35 15.36
N SER A 68 17.26 7.50 16.19
CA SER A 68 18.45 7.86 16.98
C SER A 68 19.69 7.32 16.29
N PRO A 69 20.63 8.17 15.89
CA PRO A 69 21.91 7.72 15.34
C PRO A 69 22.77 7.05 16.44
N VAL A 70 23.65 6.16 16.02
CA VAL A 70 24.62 5.53 16.92
C VAL A 70 25.72 6.51 17.31
N GLU A 71 26.25 6.34 18.52
CA GLU A 71 27.36 7.11 19.08
C GLU A 71 28.54 6.17 19.41
N GLU A 72 29.78 6.66 19.36
CA GLU A 72 30.97 5.85 19.67
C GLU A 72 30.92 5.33 21.12
N GLY A 73 31.15 4.03 21.27
CA GLY A 73 31.11 3.34 22.56
C GLY A 73 29.70 3.17 23.16
N MET A 74 28.62 3.45 22.38
CA MET A 74 27.24 3.29 22.85
C MET A 74 26.95 1.84 23.23
N VAL A 75 26.33 1.62 24.40
CA VAL A 75 25.85 0.30 24.83
C VAL A 75 24.33 0.35 24.92
N VAL A 76 23.66 -0.47 24.11
CA VAL A 76 22.20 -0.46 23.92
C VAL A 76 21.59 -1.77 24.43
N TYR A 77 20.48 -1.68 25.16
CA TYR A 77 19.65 -2.80 25.58
C TYR A 77 18.28 -2.68 24.94
N THR A 78 17.91 -3.65 24.07
CA THR A 78 16.66 -3.61 23.32
C THR A 78 15.48 -4.21 24.09
N ASN A 79 15.73 -4.98 25.13
CA ASN A 79 14.71 -5.74 25.86
C ASN A 79 14.88 -5.77 27.39
N SER A 80 15.41 -4.69 28.00
CA SER A 80 15.50 -4.57 29.45
C SER A 80 14.10 -4.49 30.11
N PRO A 81 13.96 -4.78 31.42
CA PRO A 81 12.68 -4.64 32.13
C PRO A 81 12.04 -3.25 31.98
N LYS A 82 12.88 -2.22 31.96
CA LYS A 82 12.45 -0.83 31.76
C LYS A 82 11.88 -0.61 30.35
N VAL A 83 12.56 -1.12 29.32
CA VAL A 83 12.14 -1.09 27.91
C VAL A 83 10.81 -1.83 27.74
N ARG A 84 10.70 -3.05 28.27
CA ARG A 84 9.47 -3.86 28.16
C ARG A 84 8.26 -3.15 28.77
N ARG A 85 8.42 -2.54 29.95
CA ARG A 85 7.35 -1.80 30.63
C ARG A 85 6.86 -0.63 29.79
N VAL A 86 7.78 0.22 29.30
CA VAL A 86 7.41 1.41 28.51
C VAL A 86 6.81 1.00 27.17
N ARG A 87 7.38 -0.02 26.52
CA ARG A 87 6.84 -0.55 25.24
C ARG A 87 5.42 -1.07 25.42
N LYS A 88 5.16 -1.85 26.50
CA LYS A 88 3.83 -2.34 26.85
C LYS A 88 2.84 -1.19 26.99
N THR A 89 3.16 -0.18 27.81
CA THR A 89 2.30 1.01 28.00
C THR A 89 2.01 1.74 26.67
N ASN A 90 3.03 1.91 25.82
CA ASN A 90 2.83 2.55 24.50
C ASN A 90 1.87 1.74 23.60
N VAL A 91 1.97 0.42 23.61
CA VAL A 91 1.06 -0.45 22.84
C VAL A 91 -0.35 -0.44 23.44
N GLU A 92 -0.50 -0.48 24.77
CA GLU A 92 -1.78 -0.34 25.45
C GLU A 92 -2.48 1.00 25.10
N LEU A 93 -1.73 2.11 25.05
CA LEU A 93 -2.26 3.41 24.60
C LEU A 93 -2.68 3.40 23.12
N ILE A 94 -1.98 2.68 22.26
CA ILE A 94 -2.40 2.50 20.87
C ILE A 94 -3.69 1.69 20.79
N LEU A 95 -3.78 0.59 21.56
CA LEU A 95 -4.96 -0.27 21.59
C LEU A 95 -6.20 0.44 22.13
N SER A 96 -6.07 1.37 23.09
CA SER A 96 -7.20 2.15 23.62
C SER A 96 -7.88 3.04 22.55
N GLN A 97 -7.23 3.29 21.42
CA GLN A 97 -7.77 4.05 20.29
C GLN A 97 -7.92 3.20 19.02
N HIS A 98 -7.95 1.88 19.17
CA HIS A 98 -7.99 0.95 18.05
C HIS A 98 -9.14 -0.04 18.18
N ASP A 99 -9.93 -0.22 17.13
CA ASP A 99 -10.96 -1.25 17.07
C ASP A 99 -10.32 -2.65 17.03
N CYS A 100 -10.35 -3.34 18.16
CA CYS A 100 -9.72 -4.64 18.37
C CYS A 100 -10.54 -5.85 17.89
N HIS A 101 -11.57 -5.67 17.04
CA HIS A 101 -12.34 -6.77 16.45
C HIS A 101 -11.50 -7.53 15.39
N CYS A 102 -10.45 -8.22 15.85
CA CYS A 102 -9.46 -8.86 14.99
C CYS A 102 -10.03 -9.98 14.11
N ALA A 103 -11.05 -10.70 14.56
CA ALA A 103 -11.65 -11.82 13.82
C ALA A 103 -12.28 -11.40 12.48
N THR A 104 -12.76 -10.16 12.38
CA THR A 104 -13.38 -9.58 11.18
C THR A 104 -12.46 -8.58 10.46
N CYS A 105 -11.21 -8.47 10.87
CA CYS A 105 -10.24 -7.55 10.31
C CYS A 105 -9.54 -8.14 9.07
N VAL A 106 -9.36 -7.34 8.02
CA VAL A 106 -8.61 -7.74 6.81
C VAL A 106 -7.15 -8.10 7.10
N ARG A 107 -6.59 -7.64 8.23
CA ARG A 107 -5.23 -7.98 8.69
C ARG A 107 -5.21 -9.10 9.72
N SER A 108 -6.30 -9.82 9.93
CA SER A 108 -6.32 -10.98 10.84
C SER A 108 -5.20 -11.96 10.49
N ARG A 109 -4.41 -12.36 11.48
CA ARG A 109 -3.19 -13.21 11.36
C ARG A 109 -1.98 -12.56 10.66
N ASN A 110 -2.13 -11.40 10.03
CA ASN A 110 -1.05 -10.66 9.38
C ASN A 110 -1.06 -9.19 9.85
N CYS A 111 -0.95 -8.98 11.16
CA CYS A 111 -1.01 -7.67 11.80
C CYS A 111 0.13 -7.52 12.81
N ASN A 112 1.05 -6.59 12.55
CA ASN A 112 2.18 -6.34 13.45
C ASN A 112 1.71 -5.85 14.83
N LEU A 113 0.61 -5.08 14.92
CA LEU A 113 0.07 -4.64 16.21
C LEU A 113 -0.42 -5.84 17.04
N GLN A 114 -1.14 -6.77 16.42
CA GLN A 114 -1.61 -8.00 17.09
C GLN A 114 -0.42 -8.85 17.56
N GLN A 115 0.60 -9.04 16.72
CA GLN A 115 1.79 -9.81 17.08
C GLN A 115 2.51 -9.18 18.26
N ILE A 116 2.81 -7.88 18.22
CA ILE A 116 3.50 -7.17 19.32
C ILE A 116 2.68 -7.20 20.61
N SER A 117 1.36 -7.10 20.53
CA SER A 117 0.47 -7.19 21.70
C SER A 117 0.54 -8.56 22.36
N ASN A 118 0.55 -9.63 21.55
CA ASN A 118 0.72 -11.01 22.02
C ASN A 118 2.10 -11.22 22.68
N ASP A 119 3.18 -10.76 22.04
CA ASP A 119 4.56 -10.88 22.54
C ASP A 119 4.79 -10.14 23.88
N LEU A 120 4.02 -9.06 24.11
CA LEU A 120 4.04 -8.30 25.35
C LEU A 120 3.07 -8.83 26.41
N GLY A 121 2.28 -9.85 26.10
CA GLY A 121 1.28 -10.42 26.99
C GLY A 121 0.21 -9.41 27.41
N ILE A 122 -0.30 -8.62 26.46
CA ILE A 122 -1.37 -7.66 26.70
C ILE A 122 -2.71 -8.40 26.58
N LEU A 123 -3.38 -8.64 27.71
CA LEU A 123 -4.69 -9.29 27.76
C LEU A 123 -5.81 -8.29 27.99
N GLU A 124 -5.50 -7.16 28.63
CA GLU A 124 -6.44 -6.09 28.97
C GLU A 124 -5.80 -4.74 28.68
N VAL A 125 -6.62 -3.77 28.30
CA VAL A 125 -6.20 -2.37 28.08
C VAL A 125 -6.66 -1.55 29.29
N PRO A 126 -5.75 -1.00 30.12
CA PRO A 126 -6.10 -0.31 31.35
C PRO A 126 -6.57 1.15 31.15
N PHE A 127 -6.69 1.58 29.88
CA PHE A 127 -7.09 2.93 29.49
C PHE A 127 -8.50 2.93 28.94
N THR A 128 -9.21 4.05 29.11
CA THR A 128 -10.53 4.26 28.50
C THR A 128 -10.43 4.16 26.98
N GLU A 129 -11.29 3.35 26.39
CA GLU A 129 -11.36 3.21 24.94
C GLU A 129 -12.05 4.43 24.33
N GLU A 130 -11.35 5.10 23.41
CA GLU A 130 -11.86 6.20 22.59
C GLU A 130 -11.53 5.92 21.12
N VAL A 131 -12.36 5.15 20.47
CA VAL A 131 -12.14 4.76 19.06
C VAL A 131 -12.76 5.83 18.16
N PRO A 132 -11.95 6.63 17.43
CA PRO A 132 -12.46 7.68 16.58
C PRO A 132 -13.07 7.10 15.30
N GLU A 133 -14.24 7.57 14.93
CA GLU A 133 -14.89 7.23 13.67
C GLU A 133 -15.06 8.48 12.82
N THR A 134 -14.68 8.39 11.53
CA THR A 134 -14.89 9.43 10.53
C THR A 134 -15.62 8.82 9.33
N PRO A 135 -16.56 9.58 8.71
CA PRO A 135 -17.25 9.11 7.52
C PRO A 135 -16.29 8.79 6.38
N TRP A 136 -16.64 7.78 5.57
CA TRP A 136 -15.90 7.43 4.37
C TRP A 136 -16.85 7.02 3.24
N ASP A 137 -16.50 7.38 2.00
CA ASP A 137 -17.25 6.93 0.82
C ASP A 137 -16.85 5.49 0.46
N HIS A 138 -17.73 4.54 0.75
CA HIS A 138 -17.55 3.12 0.46
C HIS A 138 -17.72 2.78 -1.04
N SER A 139 -18.15 3.72 -1.88
CA SER A 139 -18.19 3.53 -3.34
C SER A 139 -16.81 3.70 -3.98
N PHE A 140 -15.90 4.42 -3.32
CA PHE A 140 -14.54 4.63 -3.80
C PHE A 140 -13.71 3.33 -3.73
N PRO A 141 -12.79 3.08 -4.70
CA PRO A 141 -11.99 1.83 -4.72
C PRO A 141 -11.06 1.63 -3.51
N LEU A 142 -10.65 2.70 -2.83
CA LEU A 142 -9.87 2.65 -1.61
C LEU A 142 -10.78 2.90 -0.42
N ILE A 143 -10.77 1.99 0.55
CA ILE A 143 -11.55 2.08 1.77
C ILE A 143 -10.66 2.46 2.94
N ARG A 144 -11.13 3.39 3.76
CA ARG A 144 -10.51 3.77 5.03
C ARG A 144 -11.44 3.47 6.20
N ASP A 145 -10.92 2.77 7.20
CA ASP A 145 -11.55 2.59 8.51
C ASP A 145 -10.70 3.35 9.56
N SER A 146 -11.17 4.52 9.98
CA SER A 146 -10.47 5.37 10.95
C SER A 146 -10.29 4.68 12.31
N ARG A 147 -11.21 3.78 12.69
CA ARG A 147 -11.19 3.04 13.95
C ARG A 147 -9.97 2.10 14.05
N LYS A 148 -9.40 1.71 12.92
CA LYS A 148 -8.22 0.84 12.84
C LYS A 148 -6.91 1.62 12.64
N CYS A 149 -6.98 2.96 12.57
CA CYS A 149 -5.82 3.79 12.33
C CYS A 149 -5.02 4.01 13.62
N ILE A 150 -3.76 3.60 13.63
CA ILE A 150 -2.82 3.81 14.75
C ILE A 150 -1.96 5.07 14.58
N LYS A 151 -2.30 5.94 13.67
CA LYS A 151 -1.64 7.24 13.44
C LYS A 151 -0.12 7.13 13.22
N CYS A 152 0.29 6.07 12.52
CA CYS A 152 1.71 5.77 12.27
C CYS A 152 2.34 6.62 11.18
N MET A 153 1.56 7.37 10.42
CA MET A 153 1.96 8.26 9.32
C MET A 153 2.62 7.56 8.12
N ARG A 154 2.60 6.22 8.02
CA ARG A 154 3.19 5.53 6.86
C ARG A 154 2.52 5.92 5.55
N CYS A 155 1.17 6.01 5.53
CA CYS A 155 0.41 6.42 4.34
C CYS A 155 0.71 7.86 3.93
N VAL A 156 0.89 8.77 4.88
CA VAL A 156 1.30 10.17 4.62
C VAL A 156 2.66 10.16 3.95
N GLN A 157 3.67 9.58 4.61
CA GLN A 157 5.05 9.64 4.14
C GLN A 157 5.28 8.90 2.81
N ILE A 158 4.60 7.77 2.57
CA ILE A 158 4.73 7.06 1.28
C ILE A 158 4.06 7.86 0.15
N CYS A 159 2.92 8.49 0.43
CA CYS A 159 2.22 9.33 -0.53
C CYS A 159 3.00 10.59 -0.89
N ASP A 160 3.65 11.21 0.11
CA ASP A 160 4.40 12.45 -0.09
C ASP A 160 5.78 12.21 -0.70
N LYS A 161 6.57 11.33 -0.08
CA LYS A 161 7.98 11.17 -0.47
C LYS A 161 8.20 10.30 -1.70
N VAL A 162 7.34 9.29 -1.90
CA VAL A 162 7.53 8.32 -2.99
C VAL A 162 6.59 8.59 -4.14
N GLN A 163 5.33 8.93 -3.86
CA GLN A 163 4.32 9.16 -4.89
C GLN A 163 4.16 10.64 -5.27
N ALA A 164 4.64 11.58 -4.45
CA ALA A 164 4.52 13.03 -4.62
C ALA A 164 3.06 13.52 -4.84
N MET A 165 2.07 12.85 -4.20
CA MET A 165 0.65 13.13 -4.41
C MET A 165 -0.02 13.86 -3.24
N HIS A 166 0.55 13.85 -2.05
CA HIS A 166 0.08 14.59 -0.86
C HIS A 166 -1.42 14.39 -0.54
N VAL A 167 -1.92 13.16 -0.73
CA VAL A 167 -3.35 12.84 -0.53
C VAL A 167 -3.72 12.76 0.95
N TRP A 168 -2.78 12.31 1.79
CA TRP A 168 -3.01 12.06 3.21
C TRP A 168 -2.33 13.12 4.07
N ASP A 169 -3.02 13.58 5.11
CA ASP A 169 -2.44 14.49 6.11
C ASP A 169 -2.97 14.21 7.51
N VAL A 170 -2.33 14.82 8.49
CA VAL A 170 -2.71 14.79 9.91
C VAL A 170 -3.71 15.89 10.18
N GLN A 171 -4.85 15.50 10.70
CA GLN A 171 -5.89 16.45 11.08
C GLN A 171 -6.10 16.44 12.59
N ASN A 172 -6.58 17.55 13.14
CA ASN A 172 -6.84 17.77 14.55
C ASN A 172 -5.57 17.66 15.42
N THR A 173 -5.76 17.76 16.74
CA THR A 173 -4.68 17.73 17.75
C THR A 173 -5.10 16.92 18.98
N GLY A 174 -4.11 16.47 19.76
CA GLY A 174 -4.32 15.71 20.98
C GLY A 174 -4.99 14.37 20.73
N SER A 175 -5.94 13.96 21.58
CA SER A 175 -6.67 12.69 21.44
C SER A 175 -7.50 12.61 20.16
N ARG A 176 -7.89 13.75 19.61
CA ARG A 176 -8.66 13.85 18.36
C ARG A 176 -7.80 13.75 17.08
N THR A 177 -6.48 13.66 17.20
CA THR A 177 -5.60 13.50 16.03
C THR A 177 -6.06 12.33 15.18
N THR A 178 -6.20 12.55 13.88
CA THR A 178 -6.51 11.51 12.89
C THR A 178 -5.65 11.72 11.64
N VAL A 179 -5.51 10.68 10.84
CA VAL A 179 -4.95 10.79 9.49
C VAL A 179 -6.09 10.70 8.52
N ASP A 180 -6.29 11.71 7.70
CA ASP A 180 -7.38 11.79 6.73
C ASP A 180 -6.90 12.42 5.43
N VAL A 181 -7.83 12.62 4.48
CA VAL A 181 -7.52 13.30 3.21
C VAL A 181 -7.13 14.74 3.49
N ALA A 182 -6.03 15.19 2.88
CA ALA A 182 -5.51 16.55 3.05
C ALA A 182 -6.56 17.62 2.73
N ASP A 183 -6.40 18.81 3.32
CA ASP A 183 -7.30 19.95 3.13
C ASP A 183 -8.77 19.70 3.51
N ASN A 184 -9.07 18.67 4.31
CA ASN A 184 -10.43 18.24 4.63
C ASN A 184 -11.29 17.92 3.39
N LYS A 185 -10.66 17.50 2.29
CA LYS A 185 -11.33 17.05 1.08
C LYS A 185 -11.93 15.64 1.27
N THR A 186 -12.86 15.29 0.41
CA THR A 186 -13.26 13.88 0.21
C THR A 186 -12.26 13.20 -0.72
N ILE A 187 -12.16 11.87 -0.63
CA ILE A 187 -11.14 11.12 -1.39
C ILE A 187 -11.33 11.23 -2.92
N ASP A 188 -12.56 11.33 -3.38
CA ASP A 188 -12.92 11.50 -4.79
C ASP A 188 -12.51 12.88 -5.35
N CYS A 189 -12.48 13.90 -4.47
CA CYS A 189 -12.01 15.26 -4.79
C CYS A 189 -10.50 15.43 -4.61
N SER A 190 -9.77 14.38 -4.22
CA SER A 190 -8.31 14.40 -4.08
C SER A 190 -7.63 13.99 -5.39
N ASP A 191 -6.33 14.29 -5.48
CA ASP A 191 -5.48 13.89 -6.61
C ASP A 191 -4.99 12.44 -6.52
N CYS A 192 -5.68 11.58 -5.76
CA CYS A 192 -5.31 10.18 -5.59
C CYS A 192 -5.16 9.45 -6.92
N THR A 193 -3.97 8.91 -7.19
CA THR A 193 -3.68 8.14 -8.40
C THR A 193 -4.14 6.69 -8.34
N LEU A 194 -4.72 6.25 -7.21
CA LEU A 194 -5.15 4.86 -6.96
C LEU A 194 -4.00 3.84 -7.04
N CYS A 195 -2.77 4.25 -6.68
CA CYS A 195 -1.58 3.39 -6.76
C CYS A 195 -1.53 2.28 -5.69
N GLY A 196 -2.34 2.34 -4.63
CA GLY A 196 -2.41 1.33 -3.57
C GLY A 196 -1.25 1.32 -2.57
N GLN A 197 -0.22 2.15 -2.72
CA GLN A 197 0.96 2.14 -1.84
C GLN A 197 0.62 2.40 -0.37
N CYS A 198 -0.36 3.22 -0.08
CA CYS A 198 -0.83 3.46 1.28
C CYS A 198 -1.49 2.22 1.90
N ILE A 199 -2.13 1.35 1.11
CA ILE A 199 -2.72 0.08 1.55
C ILE A 199 -1.62 -0.90 1.94
N THR A 200 -0.64 -1.14 1.04
CA THR A 200 0.44 -2.12 1.25
C THR A 200 1.32 -1.78 2.45
N HIS A 201 1.49 -0.49 2.75
CA HIS A 201 2.31 -0.01 3.86
C HIS A 201 1.51 0.22 5.17
N CYS A 202 0.18 0.07 5.16
CA CYS A 202 -0.62 0.17 6.38
C CYS A 202 -0.36 -1.04 7.30
N PRO A 203 0.14 -0.83 8.54
CA PRO A 203 0.46 -1.93 9.46
C PRO A 203 -0.76 -2.56 10.12
N THR A 204 -1.92 -1.91 9.96
CA THR A 204 -3.21 -2.36 10.50
C THR A 204 -4.28 -2.36 9.42
N GLY A 205 -5.44 -2.79 9.53
CA GLY A 205 -6.46 -2.79 8.48
C GLY A 205 -7.17 -1.44 8.25
N ALA A 206 -6.52 -0.32 8.56
CA ALA A 206 -7.13 1.00 8.41
C ALA A 206 -7.31 1.43 6.95
N LEU A 207 -6.45 0.96 6.05
CA LEU A 207 -6.55 1.20 4.61
C LEU A 207 -6.59 -0.15 3.91
N ARG A 208 -7.54 -0.31 3.02
CA ARG A 208 -7.74 -1.52 2.21
C ARG A 208 -8.39 -1.18 0.88
N GLU A 209 -8.35 -2.11 -0.03
CA GLU A 209 -9.13 -2.09 -1.26
C GLU A 209 -10.63 -2.32 -0.94
N ARG A 210 -11.51 -1.84 -1.84
CA ARG A 210 -12.92 -2.22 -1.82
C ARG A 210 -13.04 -3.68 -2.25
N ASP A 211 -13.75 -4.47 -1.46
CA ASP A 211 -14.05 -5.85 -1.80
C ASP A 211 -15.24 -5.91 -2.78
N ASP A 212 -14.97 -6.27 -4.02
CA ASP A 212 -15.97 -6.48 -5.07
C ASP A 212 -16.18 -7.98 -5.38
N THR A 213 -15.59 -8.91 -4.60
CA THR A 213 -15.71 -10.37 -4.83
C THR A 213 -17.15 -10.84 -4.77
N TYR A 214 -17.97 -10.26 -3.88
CA TYR A 214 -19.40 -10.57 -3.79
C TYR A 214 -20.12 -10.30 -5.11
N LYS A 215 -19.85 -9.17 -5.76
CA LYS A 215 -20.43 -8.82 -7.06
C LYS A 215 -20.03 -9.82 -8.16
N ALA A 216 -18.80 -10.33 -8.09
CA ALA A 216 -18.34 -11.36 -9.02
C ALA A 216 -19.11 -12.67 -8.79
N PHE A 217 -19.29 -13.10 -7.54
CA PHE A 217 -20.06 -14.29 -7.22
C PHE A 217 -21.56 -14.16 -7.58
N GLU A 218 -22.16 -12.99 -7.40
CA GLU A 218 -23.52 -12.72 -7.88
C GLU A 218 -23.62 -12.85 -9.41
N ALA A 219 -22.64 -12.31 -10.13
CA ALA A 219 -22.60 -12.42 -11.59
C ALA A 219 -22.41 -13.87 -12.07
N LEU A 220 -21.56 -14.65 -11.37
CA LEU A 220 -21.34 -16.08 -11.65
C LEU A 220 -22.58 -16.95 -11.36
N ALA A 221 -23.39 -16.55 -10.39
CA ALA A 221 -24.63 -17.27 -10.03
C ALA A 221 -25.83 -16.91 -10.92
N ASP A 222 -25.75 -15.85 -11.71
CA ASP A 222 -26.85 -15.38 -12.56
C ASP A 222 -26.79 -16.08 -13.95
N PRO A 223 -27.74 -16.99 -14.26
CA PRO A 223 -27.74 -17.74 -15.52
C PRO A 223 -28.00 -16.87 -16.76
N GLU A 224 -28.50 -15.65 -16.58
CA GLU A 224 -28.70 -14.71 -17.68
C GLU A 224 -27.44 -13.95 -18.07
N LYS A 225 -26.37 -14.03 -17.28
CA LYS A 225 -25.11 -13.35 -17.55
C LYS A 225 -24.09 -14.28 -18.22
N VAL A 226 -23.25 -13.70 -19.05
CA VAL A 226 -22.03 -14.29 -19.58
C VAL A 226 -20.85 -13.64 -18.89
N THR A 227 -20.18 -14.39 -18.06
CA THR A 227 -19.10 -13.87 -17.22
C THR A 227 -17.76 -13.90 -17.95
N VAL A 228 -17.17 -12.72 -18.09
CA VAL A 228 -15.89 -12.53 -18.77
C VAL A 228 -14.89 -11.91 -17.78
N VAL A 229 -13.76 -12.54 -17.60
CA VAL A 229 -12.66 -12.02 -16.76
C VAL A 229 -11.42 -11.78 -17.60
N GLN A 230 -10.77 -10.65 -17.37
CA GLN A 230 -9.41 -10.38 -17.87
C GLN A 230 -8.44 -10.34 -16.70
N VAL A 231 -7.22 -10.81 -16.91
CA VAL A 231 -6.17 -10.85 -15.89
C VAL A 231 -5.09 -9.83 -16.23
N ALA A 232 -4.82 -8.91 -15.28
CA ALA A 232 -3.75 -7.93 -15.44
C ALA A 232 -2.36 -8.62 -15.37
N PRO A 233 -1.33 -8.09 -16.07
CA PRO A 233 0.02 -8.68 -16.07
C PRO A 233 0.62 -8.86 -14.67
N ALA A 234 0.44 -7.89 -13.77
CA ALA A 234 0.93 -7.98 -12.40
C ALA A 234 0.24 -9.11 -11.60
N VAL A 235 -1.07 -9.29 -11.77
CA VAL A 235 -1.80 -10.39 -11.12
C VAL A 235 -1.35 -11.73 -11.66
N ARG A 236 -1.13 -11.83 -12.98
CA ARG A 236 -0.63 -13.05 -13.62
C ARG A 236 0.72 -13.52 -13.07
N THR A 237 1.59 -12.61 -12.67
CA THR A 237 2.90 -12.94 -12.10
C THR A 237 2.85 -13.25 -10.61
N ALA A 238 1.91 -12.67 -9.86
CA ALA A 238 1.89 -12.72 -8.40
C ALA A 238 0.82 -13.65 -7.80
N TRP A 239 -0.14 -14.17 -8.58
CA TRP A 239 -1.29 -14.92 -8.06
C TRP A 239 -0.93 -16.15 -7.22
N GLY A 240 0.23 -16.74 -7.48
CA GLY A 240 0.69 -17.94 -6.78
C GLY A 240 1.32 -17.67 -5.41
N GLU A 241 1.73 -16.44 -5.12
CA GLU A 241 2.47 -16.10 -3.89
C GLU A 241 1.66 -16.38 -2.62
N GLU A 242 0.41 -15.95 -2.59
CA GLU A 242 -0.50 -16.21 -1.45
C GLU A 242 -0.87 -17.69 -1.28
N LEU A 243 -0.71 -18.48 -2.34
CA LEU A 243 -0.94 -19.93 -2.31
C LEU A 243 0.35 -20.71 -2.01
N GLY A 244 1.47 -20.05 -1.79
CA GLY A 244 2.77 -20.65 -1.55
C GLY A 244 3.34 -21.40 -2.75
N LEU A 245 2.89 -21.07 -3.97
CA LEU A 245 3.37 -21.65 -5.21
C LEU A 245 4.63 -20.92 -5.69
N ASN A 246 5.61 -21.67 -6.17
CA ASN A 246 6.76 -21.07 -6.84
C ASN A 246 6.40 -20.61 -8.27
N ALA A 247 7.29 -19.86 -8.93
CA ALA A 247 7.04 -19.27 -10.24
C ALA A 247 6.76 -20.31 -11.35
N GLU A 248 7.37 -21.51 -11.26
CA GLU A 248 7.12 -22.60 -12.23
C GLU A 248 5.75 -23.25 -12.01
N GLU A 249 5.36 -23.38 -10.75
CA GLU A 249 4.05 -23.94 -10.37
C GLU A 249 2.90 -22.98 -10.66
N ALA A 250 3.12 -21.67 -10.48
CA ALA A 250 2.14 -20.60 -10.73
C ALA A 250 2.01 -20.25 -12.22
N SER A 251 1.92 -21.26 -13.09
CA SER A 251 1.82 -21.05 -14.52
C SER A 251 0.50 -20.38 -14.94
N GLU A 252 0.54 -19.66 -16.08
CA GLU A 252 -0.62 -19.01 -16.67
C GLU A 252 -1.76 -20.00 -16.96
N GLY A 253 -1.44 -21.18 -17.47
CA GLY A 253 -2.44 -22.22 -17.75
C GLY A 253 -3.18 -22.70 -16.49
N LYS A 254 -2.50 -22.81 -15.35
CA LYS A 254 -3.13 -23.14 -14.07
C LYS A 254 -4.05 -22.02 -13.58
N MET A 255 -3.64 -20.76 -13.74
CA MET A 255 -4.47 -19.62 -13.40
C MET A 255 -5.75 -19.58 -14.24
N VAL A 256 -5.64 -19.76 -15.55
CA VAL A 256 -6.80 -19.85 -16.46
C VAL A 256 -7.71 -21.01 -16.05
N ALA A 257 -7.15 -22.19 -15.75
CA ALA A 257 -7.90 -23.35 -15.30
C ALA A 257 -8.61 -23.10 -13.97
N ALA A 258 -7.97 -22.38 -13.03
CA ALA A 258 -8.56 -22.00 -11.76
C ALA A 258 -9.77 -21.06 -11.95
N LEU A 259 -9.62 -20.01 -12.77
CA LEU A 259 -10.70 -19.08 -13.08
C LEU A 259 -11.88 -19.76 -13.78
N LYS A 260 -11.60 -20.67 -14.73
CA LYS A 260 -12.65 -21.52 -15.35
C LYS A 260 -13.35 -22.40 -14.33
N ARG A 261 -12.62 -22.97 -13.38
CA ARG A 261 -13.16 -23.83 -12.34
C ARG A 261 -14.00 -23.06 -11.30
N ILE A 262 -13.70 -21.79 -11.08
CA ILE A 262 -14.53 -20.87 -10.28
C ILE A 262 -15.89 -20.64 -10.96
N GLY A 263 -15.96 -20.71 -12.30
CA GLY A 263 -17.20 -20.60 -13.04
C GLY A 263 -17.23 -19.52 -14.14
N PHE A 264 -16.12 -18.80 -14.38
CA PHE A 264 -16.09 -17.81 -15.46
C PHE A 264 -16.27 -18.48 -16.83
N ASP A 265 -17.17 -17.94 -17.66
CA ASP A 265 -17.42 -18.44 -19.02
C ASP A 265 -16.25 -18.21 -19.94
N TYR A 266 -15.59 -17.06 -19.82
CA TYR A 266 -14.44 -16.69 -20.63
C TYR A 266 -13.34 -16.03 -19.80
N VAL A 267 -12.10 -16.44 -20.07
CA VAL A 267 -10.89 -15.90 -19.43
C VAL A 267 -9.97 -15.36 -20.50
N PHE A 268 -9.57 -14.09 -20.37
CA PHE A 268 -8.70 -13.39 -21.31
C PHE A 268 -7.48 -12.79 -20.60
N ASP A 269 -6.44 -12.57 -21.38
CA ASP A 269 -5.25 -11.83 -20.97
C ASP A 269 -5.39 -10.35 -21.38
N THR A 270 -5.12 -9.44 -20.46
CA THR A 270 -5.09 -8.00 -20.74
C THR A 270 -4.01 -7.63 -21.76
N ASN A 271 -2.97 -8.45 -21.99
CA ASN A 271 -1.96 -8.23 -23.00
C ASN A 271 -2.55 -8.12 -24.39
N PHE A 272 -3.60 -8.86 -24.71
CA PHE A 272 -4.31 -8.71 -26.00
C PHE A 272 -4.78 -7.27 -26.23
N ALA A 273 -5.34 -6.64 -25.23
CA ALA A 273 -5.79 -5.25 -25.32
C ALA A 273 -4.62 -4.26 -25.20
N ALA A 274 -3.52 -4.66 -24.58
CA ALA A 274 -2.29 -3.86 -24.56
C ALA A 274 -1.66 -3.79 -25.96
N ASP A 275 -1.66 -4.88 -26.72
CA ASP A 275 -1.22 -4.89 -28.12
C ASP A 275 -2.08 -3.95 -28.97
N LEU A 276 -3.40 -3.97 -28.77
CA LEU A 276 -4.31 -3.03 -29.43
C LEU A 276 -3.99 -1.57 -29.04
N THR A 277 -3.71 -1.32 -27.76
CA THR A 277 -3.32 0.02 -27.29
C THR A 277 -2.04 0.50 -28.00
N ILE A 278 -1.03 -0.38 -28.15
CA ILE A 278 0.20 -0.06 -28.87
C ILE A 278 -0.08 0.27 -30.35
N MET A 279 -0.99 -0.44 -30.98
CA MET A 279 -1.36 -0.16 -32.38
C MET A 279 -2.03 1.22 -32.52
N GLU A 280 -2.95 1.54 -31.64
CA GLU A 280 -3.65 2.84 -31.65
C GLU A 280 -2.69 3.99 -31.31
N GLU A 281 -1.85 3.86 -30.27
CA GLU A 281 -0.84 4.88 -29.93
C GLU A 281 0.21 5.03 -31.02
N GLY A 282 0.61 3.94 -31.68
CA GLY A 282 1.53 3.98 -32.81
C GLY A 282 0.95 4.71 -34.03
N ASN A 283 -0.32 4.47 -34.36
CA ASN A 283 -1.01 5.20 -35.40
C ASN A 283 -1.14 6.69 -35.07
N GLU A 284 -1.50 7.02 -33.83
CA GLU A 284 -1.55 8.42 -33.37
C GLU A 284 -0.16 9.08 -33.46
N LEU A 285 0.91 8.37 -33.09
CA LEU A 285 2.27 8.89 -33.23
C LEU A 285 2.63 9.22 -34.69
N LEU A 286 2.29 8.32 -35.63
CA LEU A 286 2.53 8.57 -37.07
C LEU A 286 1.73 9.77 -37.56
N GLU A 287 0.44 9.90 -37.16
CA GLU A 287 -0.38 11.05 -37.51
C GLU A 287 0.20 12.36 -36.93
N ARG A 288 0.68 12.33 -35.68
CA ARG A 288 1.32 13.49 -35.04
C ARG A 288 2.63 13.88 -35.74
N LEU A 289 3.43 12.92 -36.22
CA LEU A 289 4.67 13.18 -36.97
C LEU A 289 4.38 13.83 -38.33
N ASP A 290 3.38 13.32 -39.03
CA ASP A 290 2.97 13.90 -40.34
C ASP A 290 2.41 15.32 -40.21
N ASN A 291 1.81 15.64 -39.05
CA ASN A 291 1.19 16.93 -38.77
C ASN A 291 1.86 17.63 -37.55
N SER A 292 3.16 17.51 -37.39
CA SER A 292 3.91 17.90 -36.17
C SER A 292 3.65 19.33 -35.65
N ARG A 293 3.25 20.25 -36.54
CA ARG A 293 2.94 21.66 -36.19
C ARG A 293 1.55 21.81 -35.50
N LYS A 294 0.71 20.78 -35.54
CA LYS A 294 -0.66 20.85 -34.96
C LYS A 294 -0.73 20.26 -33.56
N TYR A 295 0.27 19.50 -33.16
CA TYR A 295 0.28 18.76 -31.89
C TYR A 295 1.31 19.29 -30.91
N ALA A 296 1.01 19.16 -29.62
CA ALA A 296 1.98 19.37 -28.56
C ALA A 296 2.99 18.21 -28.50
N TRP A 297 4.22 18.53 -28.13
CA TRP A 297 5.33 17.59 -28.02
C TRP A 297 6.07 17.75 -26.69
N PRO A 298 6.63 16.64 -26.13
CA PRO A 298 6.63 15.26 -26.63
C PRO A 298 5.25 14.61 -26.54
N MET A 299 5.02 13.49 -27.27
CA MET A 299 3.85 12.64 -27.05
C MET A 299 4.11 11.67 -25.91
N PHE A 300 3.27 11.66 -24.89
CA PHE A 300 3.27 10.69 -23.79
C PHE A 300 2.22 9.62 -24.01
N THR A 301 2.54 8.37 -23.66
CA THR A 301 1.55 7.28 -23.64
C THR A 301 0.52 7.49 -22.54
N SER A 302 -0.68 6.95 -22.67
CA SER A 302 -1.80 7.13 -21.75
C SER A 302 -2.37 5.82 -21.19
N CYS A 303 -1.69 4.70 -21.40
CA CYS A 303 -2.15 3.37 -21.00
C CYS A 303 -2.33 3.18 -19.48
N CYS A 304 -1.59 3.93 -18.65
CA CYS A 304 -1.66 3.86 -17.20
C CYS A 304 -2.54 4.98 -16.61
N PRO A 305 -3.74 4.67 -16.07
CA PRO A 305 -4.63 5.68 -15.47
C PRO A 305 -3.98 6.44 -14.30
N GLY A 306 -3.12 5.78 -13.52
CA GLY A 306 -2.39 6.41 -12.43
C GLY A 306 -1.43 7.49 -12.93
N TRP A 307 -0.69 7.21 -14.02
CA TRP A 307 0.15 8.18 -14.71
C TRP A 307 -0.65 9.39 -15.24
N VAL A 308 -1.77 9.12 -15.89
CA VAL A 308 -2.64 10.19 -16.42
C VAL A 308 -3.17 11.08 -15.30
N ARG A 309 -3.57 10.50 -14.15
CA ARG A 309 -4.00 11.28 -12.98
C ARG A 309 -2.84 12.08 -12.38
N PHE A 310 -1.65 11.50 -12.26
CA PHE A 310 -0.46 12.18 -11.80
C PHE A 310 -0.14 13.40 -12.68
N LEU A 311 -0.09 13.21 -13.99
CA LEU A 311 0.22 14.30 -14.93
C LEU A 311 -0.83 15.42 -14.86
N LYS A 312 -2.12 15.07 -14.79
CA LYS A 312 -3.21 16.05 -14.64
C LYS A 312 -3.11 16.88 -13.37
N SER A 313 -2.61 16.27 -12.28
CA SER A 313 -2.45 16.94 -10.99
C SER A 313 -1.18 17.81 -10.94
N GLN A 314 -0.05 17.24 -11.33
CA GLN A 314 1.25 17.86 -11.14
C GLN A 314 1.72 18.71 -12.32
N TYR A 315 1.25 18.37 -13.53
CA TYR A 315 1.67 19.00 -14.80
C TYR A 315 0.46 19.24 -15.72
N PRO A 316 -0.55 20.01 -15.28
CA PRO A 316 -1.80 20.17 -16.05
C PRO A 316 -1.59 20.77 -17.46
N ASP A 317 -0.57 21.61 -17.63
CA ASP A 317 -0.24 22.21 -18.93
C ASP A 317 0.23 21.18 -19.97
N MET A 318 0.69 20.00 -19.54
CA MET A 318 1.17 18.92 -20.41
C MET A 318 0.08 17.91 -20.80
N VAL A 319 -1.16 18.12 -20.40
CA VAL A 319 -2.27 17.19 -20.71
C VAL A 319 -2.50 17.03 -22.21
N GLY A 320 -2.25 18.09 -22.98
CA GLY A 320 -2.33 18.06 -24.47
C GLY A 320 -1.30 17.18 -25.16
N GLU A 321 -0.26 16.78 -24.43
CA GLU A 321 0.83 15.91 -24.92
C GLU A 321 0.52 14.41 -24.72
N LEU A 322 -0.52 14.08 -23.91
CA LEU A 322 -0.95 12.69 -23.72
C LEU A 322 -1.55 12.12 -25.02
N SER A 323 -1.33 10.83 -25.26
CA SER A 323 -2.10 10.07 -26.24
C SER A 323 -3.59 10.06 -25.88
N THR A 324 -4.43 10.04 -26.87
CA THR A 324 -5.89 9.91 -26.75
C THR A 324 -6.35 8.46 -26.56
N ALA A 325 -5.45 7.49 -26.68
CA ALA A 325 -5.74 6.07 -26.53
C ALA A 325 -6.21 5.74 -25.11
N LYS A 326 -7.19 4.85 -25.02
CA LYS A 326 -7.68 4.33 -23.73
C LYS A 326 -6.72 3.29 -23.15
N SER A 327 -6.81 3.07 -21.84
CA SER A 327 -6.03 1.99 -21.20
C SER A 327 -6.40 0.61 -21.76
N PRO A 328 -5.48 -0.38 -21.71
CA PRO A 328 -5.77 -1.75 -22.12
C PRO A 328 -7.03 -2.34 -21.48
N GLN A 329 -7.27 -2.07 -20.20
CA GLN A 329 -8.49 -2.51 -19.51
C GLN A 329 -9.76 -1.92 -20.15
N GLN A 330 -9.77 -0.62 -20.47
CA GLN A 330 -10.92 0.03 -21.10
C GLN A 330 -11.12 -0.44 -22.53
N MET A 331 -10.04 -0.65 -23.29
CA MET A 331 -10.11 -1.20 -24.65
C MET A 331 -10.67 -2.61 -24.64
N PHE A 332 -10.20 -3.46 -23.72
CA PHE A 332 -10.76 -4.81 -23.56
C PHE A 332 -12.25 -4.77 -23.23
N GLY A 333 -12.67 -3.93 -22.28
CA GLY A 333 -14.09 -3.80 -21.90
C GLY A 333 -14.96 -3.35 -23.08
N ALA A 334 -14.46 -2.43 -23.92
CA ALA A 334 -15.16 -2.01 -25.13
C ALA A 334 -15.29 -3.16 -26.12
N LEU A 335 -14.20 -3.90 -26.40
CA LEU A 335 -14.19 -5.05 -27.31
C LEU A 335 -15.07 -6.20 -26.81
N ALA A 336 -15.04 -6.50 -25.50
CA ALA A 336 -15.85 -7.55 -24.90
C ALA A 336 -17.35 -7.27 -25.11
N LYS A 337 -17.75 -6.00 -24.95
CA LYS A 337 -19.17 -5.57 -25.11
C LYS A 337 -19.55 -5.13 -26.52
N SER A 338 -18.71 -5.33 -27.51
CA SER A 338 -19.01 -5.07 -28.93
C SER A 338 -18.66 -6.29 -29.76
N TYR A 339 -17.46 -6.34 -30.31
CA TYR A 339 -16.99 -7.39 -31.21
C TYR A 339 -17.16 -8.80 -30.63
N PHE A 340 -16.77 -9.02 -29.35
CA PHE A 340 -16.86 -10.34 -28.76
C PHE A 340 -18.31 -10.74 -28.49
N ALA A 341 -19.15 -9.83 -28.01
CA ALA A 341 -20.58 -10.04 -27.85
C ALA A 341 -21.26 -10.47 -29.16
N GLU A 342 -20.96 -9.78 -30.26
CA GLU A 342 -21.44 -10.12 -31.62
C GLU A 342 -20.93 -11.51 -32.04
N LYS A 343 -19.64 -11.77 -31.84
CA LYS A 343 -18.99 -13.05 -32.22
C LYS A 343 -19.63 -14.27 -31.55
N ILE A 344 -20.06 -14.13 -30.30
CA ILE A 344 -20.71 -15.22 -29.55
C ILE A 344 -22.25 -15.16 -29.61
N GLY A 345 -22.83 -14.18 -30.32
CA GLY A 345 -24.27 -14.02 -30.48
C GLY A 345 -25.03 -13.66 -29.22
N VAL A 346 -24.40 -12.88 -28.30
CA VAL A 346 -24.98 -12.50 -27.01
C VAL A 346 -25.22 -11.01 -26.94
N ASP A 347 -26.33 -10.58 -26.31
CA ASP A 347 -26.58 -9.18 -26.04
C ASP A 347 -25.46 -8.60 -25.15
N PRO A 348 -24.81 -7.49 -25.54
CA PRO A 348 -23.76 -6.82 -24.73
C PRO A 348 -24.15 -6.53 -23.29
N LYS A 349 -25.43 -6.38 -22.98
CA LYS A 349 -25.93 -6.16 -21.62
C LYS A 349 -25.83 -7.38 -20.71
N ARG A 350 -25.68 -8.55 -21.32
CA ARG A 350 -25.51 -9.81 -20.58
C ARG A 350 -24.06 -10.12 -20.21
N ILE A 351 -23.08 -9.37 -20.77
CA ILE A 351 -21.65 -9.51 -20.49
C ILE A 351 -21.24 -8.56 -19.37
#